data_fb52dc20b6615557aa420109e70debab
#
_entry.id   fb52dc20b6615557aa420109e70debab
#
_cell.length_a   1.000
_cell.length_b   1.000
_cell.length_c   1.000
_cell.angle_alpha   90.00
_cell.angle_beta   90.00
_cell.angle_gamma   90.00
#
_symmetry.space_group_name_H-M   'P 1'
#
loop_
_entity.id
_entity.type
_entity.pdbx_description
1 polymer ?
#
loop_
_entity_poly.entity_id
_entity_poly.type
_entity_poly.pdbx_seq_one_letter_code
_entity_poly.pdbx_strand_id
1 'polypeptide(L)'
;MSVVTSVIDFHIHPVIIEEALLGDRQLEKKIRSIYHIGTAVQPLDALIKMLKTAGISKAVLLSIATPEVVMPPNESIKNIVEKSGGMFIGFAGINPIKGDEAINELEKAHSEGFKGVKLYPPLQNFKPNDKKLYAFYERAQQLNMPLLFHTGVSWIREVELAYCHPLEIEDLVVAFPNLKVILTHMGFPWVWEAAMMAVKYENVYLDLSGVFTGTPKEHIFHVFTKILTPSFVSRFLADKIVFGSDWPRMEPFKMAEAVRSLPIERTVLDKIMRKNALKILNIEEE
;
A
#
# COMPACT_ATOMS: atom_id res chain seq x y z
N MET A 1 -19.61 -24.08 -2.00
CA MET A 1 -18.81 -23.20 -1.10
C MET A 1 -18.67 -21.85 -1.78
N SER A 2 -19.31 -20.77 -1.27
CA SER A 2 -19.19 -19.46 -1.90
C SER A 2 -17.76 -18.94 -1.71
N VAL A 3 -17.04 -18.69 -2.78
CA VAL A 3 -15.73 -18.05 -2.80
C VAL A 3 -15.91 -16.62 -2.26
N VAL A 4 -14.91 -16.05 -1.57
CA VAL A 4 -14.85 -14.59 -1.33
C VAL A 4 -14.93 -13.93 -2.70
N THR A 5 -16.08 -13.35 -3.03
CA THR A 5 -16.42 -13.00 -4.41
C THR A 5 -15.93 -11.63 -4.83
N SER A 6 -15.43 -10.84 -3.89
CA SER A 6 -15.04 -9.46 -4.13
C SER A 6 -13.85 -9.09 -3.24
N VAL A 7 -12.68 -8.98 -3.86
CA VAL A 7 -11.41 -8.64 -3.18
C VAL A 7 -11.08 -7.18 -3.42
N ILE A 8 -10.45 -6.52 -2.44
CA ILE A 8 -9.86 -5.20 -2.60
C ILE A 8 -8.35 -5.32 -2.51
N ASP A 9 -7.65 -4.97 -3.59
CA ASP A 9 -6.20 -4.93 -3.62
C ASP A 9 -5.71 -3.56 -3.15
N PHE A 10 -5.04 -3.52 -2.00
CA PHE A 10 -4.63 -2.26 -1.37
C PHE A 10 -3.27 -1.73 -1.87
N HIS A 11 -2.61 -2.45 -2.80
CA HIS A 11 -1.24 -2.12 -3.20
C HIS A 11 -0.94 -2.40 -4.67
N ILE A 12 -1.20 -1.42 -5.53
CA ILE A 12 -0.87 -1.49 -6.96
C ILE A 12 -0.08 -0.26 -7.38
N HIS A 13 1.06 -0.49 -8.04
CA HIS A 13 1.85 0.55 -8.69
C HIS A 13 1.59 0.56 -10.21
N PRO A 14 0.79 1.47 -10.77
CA PRO A 14 0.47 1.47 -12.20
C PRO A 14 1.63 2.04 -13.05
N VAL A 15 2.86 1.71 -12.72
CA VAL A 15 4.10 2.27 -13.29
C VAL A 15 4.44 1.74 -14.69
N ILE A 16 3.69 0.76 -15.19
CA ILE A 16 3.79 0.24 -16.57
C ILE A 16 2.45 0.32 -17.31
N ILE A 17 1.59 1.26 -16.91
CA ILE A 17 0.31 1.52 -17.59
C ILE A 17 0.45 2.75 -18.49
N GLU A 18 0.03 2.62 -19.76
CA GLU A 18 0.15 3.68 -20.75
C GLU A 18 -0.49 4.99 -20.29
N GLU A 19 -1.70 4.91 -19.72
CA GLU A 19 -2.45 6.04 -19.20
C GLU A 19 -1.81 6.69 -17.98
N ALA A 20 -0.99 5.93 -17.24
CA ALA A 20 -0.24 6.46 -16.09
C ALA A 20 1.06 7.16 -16.51
N LEU A 21 1.66 6.75 -17.62
CA LEU A 21 2.91 7.30 -18.12
C LEU A 21 2.71 8.52 -19.03
N LEU A 22 1.51 8.74 -19.58
CA LEU A 22 1.16 9.86 -20.48
C LEU A 22 2.10 10.00 -21.69
N GLY A 23 2.74 8.91 -22.13
CA GLY A 23 3.71 8.92 -23.22
C GLY A 23 5.09 9.52 -22.87
N ASP A 24 5.33 9.86 -21.61
CA ASP A 24 6.61 10.41 -21.15
C ASP A 24 7.69 9.31 -21.04
N ARG A 25 8.55 9.26 -22.08
CA ARG A 25 9.66 8.29 -22.14
C ARG A 25 10.75 8.54 -21.09
N GLN A 26 10.90 9.76 -20.59
CA GLN A 26 11.89 10.05 -19.55
C GLN A 26 11.38 9.53 -18.19
N LEU A 27 10.11 9.78 -17.90
CA LEU A 27 9.44 9.23 -16.74
C LEU A 27 9.49 7.68 -16.77
N GLU A 28 9.16 7.05 -17.90
CA GLU A 28 9.25 5.60 -18.06
C GLU A 28 10.65 5.06 -17.76
N LYS A 29 11.71 5.68 -18.31
CA LYS A 29 13.10 5.30 -18.05
C LYS A 29 13.44 5.42 -16.57
N LYS A 30 13.04 6.51 -15.92
CA LYS A 30 13.29 6.72 -14.47
C LYS A 30 12.57 5.69 -13.63
N ILE A 31 11.30 5.41 -13.92
CA ILE A 31 10.52 4.35 -13.26
C ILE A 31 11.20 2.99 -13.40
N ARG A 32 11.60 2.60 -14.61
CA ARG A 32 12.28 1.32 -14.86
C ARG A 32 13.59 1.19 -14.09
N SER A 33 14.34 2.28 -13.98
CA SER A 33 15.57 2.31 -13.20
C SER A 33 15.34 2.09 -11.70
N ILE A 34 14.32 2.74 -11.14
CA ILE A 34 14.01 2.67 -9.69
C ILE A 34 13.35 1.32 -9.33
N TYR A 35 12.38 0.90 -10.14
CA TYR A 35 11.61 -0.32 -9.83
C TYR A 35 12.25 -1.61 -10.34
N HIS A 36 13.31 -1.52 -11.17
CA HIS A 36 13.96 -2.65 -11.85
C HIS A 36 12.97 -3.54 -12.61
N ILE A 37 12.00 -2.94 -13.30
CA ILE A 37 10.93 -3.64 -14.03
C ILE A 37 11.31 -3.81 -15.50
N GLY A 38 11.34 -5.08 -15.95
CA GLY A 38 11.54 -5.45 -17.35
C GLY A 38 10.24 -5.62 -18.16
N THR A 39 9.07 -5.66 -17.49
CA THR A 39 7.77 -5.87 -18.13
C THR A 39 7.43 -4.75 -19.11
N ALA A 40 6.85 -5.09 -20.26
CA ALA A 40 6.40 -4.11 -21.25
C ALA A 40 5.26 -3.23 -20.68
N VAL A 41 5.20 -1.99 -21.18
CA VAL A 41 4.06 -1.10 -20.94
C VAL A 41 2.80 -1.72 -21.54
N GLN A 42 1.67 -1.59 -20.88
CA GLN A 42 0.39 -2.16 -21.30
C GLN A 42 -0.75 -1.17 -21.07
N PRO A 43 -1.86 -1.30 -21.83
CA PRO A 43 -3.02 -0.45 -21.65
C PRO A 43 -3.74 -0.76 -20.33
N LEU A 44 -4.47 0.21 -19.80
CA LEU A 44 -5.25 0.10 -18.58
C LEU A 44 -6.25 -1.07 -18.60
N ASP A 45 -6.86 -1.34 -19.74
CA ASP A 45 -7.81 -2.44 -19.91
C ASP A 45 -7.18 -3.81 -19.62
N ALA A 46 -5.88 -3.98 -19.90
CA ALA A 46 -5.16 -5.20 -19.57
C ALA A 46 -5.06 -5.40 -18.05
N LEU A 47 -4.76 -4.33 -17.30
CA LEU A 47 -4.76 -4.36 -15.84
C LEU A 47 -6.16 -4.66 -15.29
N ILE A 48 -7.19 -3.97 -15.78
CA ILE A 48 -8.59 -4.19 -15.37
C ILE A 48 -8.99 -5.66 -15.58
N LYS A 49 -8.68 -6.22 -16.74
CA LYS A 49 -8.96 -7.63 -17.05
C LYS A 49 -8.23 -8.58 -16.10
N MET A 50 -6.95 -8.31 -15.83
CA MET A 50 -6.12 -9.10 -14.89
C MET A 50 -6.73 -9.10 -13.49
N LEU A 51 -7.10 -7.94 -12.97
CA LEU A 51 -7.69 -7.79 -11.64
C LEU A 51 -9.04 -8.51 -11.55
N LYS A 52 -9.92 -8.34 -12.53
CA LYS A 52 -11.20 -9.06 -12.59
C LYS A 52 -11.01 -10.57 -12.61
N THR A 53 -10.02 -11.07 -13.35
CA THR A 53 -9.69 -12.51 -13.39
C THR A 53 -9.21 -13.02 -12.02
N ALA A 54 -8.55 -12.18 -11.23
CA ALA A 54 -8.14 -12.50 -9.85
C ALA A 54 -9.30 -12.40 -8.83
N GLY A 55 -10.49 -11.96 -9.25
CA GLY A 55 -11.64 -11.70 -8.38
C GLY A 55 -11.51 -10.39 -7.58
N ILE A 56 -10.67 -9.46 -8.06
CA ILE A 56 -10.46 -8.15 -7.46
C ILE A 56 -11.47 -7.18 -8.07
N SER A 57 -12.31 -6.59 -7.23
CA SER A 57 -13.37 -5.65 -7.64
C SER A 57 -12.97 -4.19 -7.47
N LYS A 58 -12.09 -3.90 -6.52
CA LYS A 58 -11.54 -2.56 -6.29
C LYS A 58 -10.04 -2.66 -6.05
N ALA A 59 -9.28 -1.62 -6.42
CA ALA A 59 -7.85 -1.58 -6.16
C ALA A 59 -7.36 -0.16 -5.84
N VAL A 60 -6.41 -0.06 -4.92
CA VAL A 60 -5.72 1.19 -4.57
C VAL A 60 -4.51 1.36 -5.47
N LEU A 61 -4.52 2.44 -6.24
CA LEU A 61 -3.39 2.84 -7.09
C LEU A 61 -2.48 3.78 -6.32
N LEU A 62 -1.21 3.42 -6.27
CA LEU A 62 -0.20 4.14 -5.50
C LEU A 62 0.71 4.95 -6.40
N SER A 63 0.81 6.24 -6.13
CA SER A 63 1.87 7.09 -6.62
C SER A 63 2.99 7.16 -5.59
N ILE A 64 4.24 7.25 -6.02
CA ILE A 64 5.40 7.46 -5.12
C ILE A 64 6.09 8.77 -5.49
N ALA A 65 6.28 9.64 -4.51
CA ALA A 65 7.14 10.80 -4.67
C ALA A 65 8.61 10.44 -4.41
N THR A 66 9.50 11.03 -5.17
CA THR A 66 10.93 11.19 -4.83
C THR A 66 11.19 12.67 -4.56
N PRO A 67 12.41 13.07 -4.17
CA PRO A 67 12.73 14.49 -4.07
C PRO A 67 12.48 15.29 -5.36
N GLU A 68 12.64 14.64 -6.54
CA GLU A 68 12.59 15.30 -7.83
C GLU A 68 11.30 15.08 -8.62
N VAL A 69 10.60 13.96 -8.41
CA VAL A 69 9.45 13.59 -9.24
C VAL A 69 8.45 12.69 -8.52
N VAL A 70 7.18 12.80 -8.90
CA VAL A 70 6.09 11.90 -8.48
C VAL A 70 5.84 10.86 -9.58
N MET A 71 5.80 9.57 -9.21
CA MET A 71 5.75 8.45 -10.16
C MET A 71 4.68 7.41 -9.81
N PRO A 72 3.67 7.18 -10.63
CA PRO A 72 3.23 8.06 -11.71
C PRO A 72 2.72 9.41 -11.17
N PRO A 73 2.59 10.45 -12.02
CA PRO A 73 2.03 11.73 -11.58
C PRO A 73 0.65 11.56 -10.93
N ASN A 74 0.36 12.33 -9.88
CA ASN A 74 -0.95 12.27 -9.21
C ASN A 74 -2.10 12.54 -10.20
N GLU A 75 -1.91 13.45 -11.14
CA GLU A 75 -2.89 13.75 -12.19
C GLU A 75 -3.22 12.51 -13.05
N SER A 76 -2.22 11.70 -13.39
CA SER A 76 -2.44 10.44 -14.12
C SER A 76 -3.29 9.47 -13.32
N ILE A 77 -3.00 9.33 -12.02
CA ILE A 77 -3.78 8.48 -11.11
C ILE A 77 -5.23 8.97 -11.04
N LYS A 78 -5.43 10.28 -10.86
CA LYS A 78 -6.77 10.88 -10.86
C LYS A 78 -7.55 10.56 -12.13
N ASN A 79 -6.94 10.76 -13.29
CA ASN A 79 -7.56 10.47 -14.59
C ASN A 79 -7.95 8.99 -14.73
N ILE A 80 -7.12 8.06 -14.25
CA ILE A 80 -7.42 6.63 -14.25
C ILE A 80 -8.58 6.33 -13.31
N VAL A 81 -8.59 6.89 -12.11
CA VAL A 81 -9.67 6.71 -11.12
C VAL A 81 -11.01 7.17 -11.69
N GLU A 82 -11.07 8.37 -12.24
CA GLU A 82 -12.29 8.95 -12.84
C GLU A 82 -12.86 8.09 -13.98
N LYS A 83 -11.99 7.52 -14.81
CA LYS A 83 -12.39 6.67 -15.96
C LYS A 83 -12.71 5.23 -15.58
N SER A 84 -12.42 4.80 -14.36
CA SER A 84 -12.49 3.40 -13.95
C SER A 84 -13.89 2.90 -13.57
N GLY A 85 -14.89 3.78 -13.53
CA GLY A 85 -16.23 3.41 -13.06
C GLY A 85 -16.27 2.92 -11.60
N GLY A 86 -15.39 3.46 -10.75
CA GLY A 86 -15.33 3.13 -9.32
C GLY A 86 -14.47 1.90 -8.97
N MET A 87 -13.75 1.34 -9.94
CA MET A 87 -12.84 0.22 -9.67
C MET A 87 -11.56 0.66 -8.96
N PHE A 88 -11.04 1.85 -9.29
CA PHE A 88 -9.78 2.32 -8.71
C PHE A 88 -9.98 3.42 -7.68
N ILE A 89 -9.07 3.44 -6.71
CA ILE A 89 -8.98 4.41 -5.61
C ILE A 89 -7.56 4.96 -5.62
N GLY A 90 -7.39 6.28 -5.63
CA GLY A 90 -6.07 6.89 -5.70
C GLY A 90 -5.47 7.15 -4.31
N PHE A 91 -4.21 6.77 -4.12
CA PHE A 91 -3.34 7.28 -3.06
C PHE A 91 -2.26 8.16 -3.69
N ALA A 92 -2.17 9.39 -3.21
CA ALA A 92 -1.26 10.38 -3.75
C ALA A 92 0.20 10.10 -3.34
N GLY A 93 1.13 10.36 -4.25
CA GLY A 93 2.54 10.48 -3.91
C GLY A 93 2.84 11.92 -3.51
N ILE A 94 3.22 12.14 -2.26
CA ILE A 94 3.58 13.47 -1.73
C ILE A 94 4.90 13.35 -0.98
N ASN A 95 5.79 14.32 -1.13
CA ASN A 95 7.04 14.34 -0.37
C ASN A 95 6.89 15.25 0.86
N PRO A 96 6.77 14.70 2.09
CA PRO A 96 6.45 15.48 3.28
C PRO A 96 7.56 16.44 3.72
N ILE A 97 8.81 16.24 3.23
CA ILE A 97 9.93 17.15 3.57
C ILE A 97 9.79 18.56 2.96
N LYS A 98 8.86 18.75 2.03
CA LYS A 98 8.59 20.05 1.41
C LYS A 98 7.82 21.02 2.32
N GLY A 99 7.49 20.63 3.55
CA GLY A 99 6.81 21.48 4.53
C GLY A 99 5.45 21.97 4.04
N ASP A 100 5.24 23.31 4.01
CA ASP A 100 3.95 23.90 3.64
C ASP A 100 3.51 23.54 2.21
N GLU A 101 4.46 23.34 1.27
CA GLU A 101 4.13 22.87 -0.08
C GLU A 101 3.51 21.47 -0.03
N ALA A 102 4.05 20.56 0.80
CA ALA A 102 3.49 19.23 0.98
C ALA A 102 2.09 19.25 1.60
N ILE A 103 1.83 20.19 2.51
CA ILE A 103 0.51 20.37 3.12
C ILE A 103 -0.50 20.86 2.06
N ASN A 104 -0.11 21.81 1.22
CA ASN A 104 -0.94 22.29 0.11
C ASN A 104 -1.20 21.17 -0.92
N GLU A 105 -0.18 20.34 -1.25
CA GLU A 105 -0.33 19.17 -2.11
C GLU A 105 -1.32 18.15 -1.50
N LEU A 106 -1.28 17.94 -0.18
CA LEU A 106 -2.19 17.05 0.54
C LEU A 106 -3.64 17.54 0.49
N GLU A 107 -3.87 18.83 0.73
CA GLU A 107 -5.20 19.44 0.65
C GLU A 107 -5.78 19.37 -0.77
N LYS A 108 -4.94 19.64 -1.76
CA LYS A 108 -5.30 19.49 -3.17
C LYS A 108 -5.67 18.05 -3.48
N ALA A 109 -4.84 17.08 -3.10
CA ALA A 109 -5.13 15.65 -3.32
C ALA A 109 -6.45 15.23 -2.66
N HIS A 110 -6.70 15.66 -1.42
CA HIS A 110 -7.98 15.43 -0.75
C HIS A 110 -9.17 16.02 -1.52
N SER A 111 -9.08 17.27 -1.98
CA SER A 111 -10.13 17.94 -2.76
C SER A 111 -10.38 17.27 -4.12
N GLU A 112 -9.36 16.64 -4.69
CA GLU A 112 -9.40 15.88 -5.95
C GLU A 112 -9.86 14.42 -5.78
N GLY A 113 -10.24 14.01 -4.55
CA GLY A 113 -10.84 12.71 -4.27
C GLY A 113 -9.86 11.57 -3.94
N PHE A 114 -8.57 11.86 -3.79
CA PHE A 114 -7.63 10.87 -3.26
C PHE A 114 -8.02 10.44 -1.86
N LYS A 115 -7.83 9.16 -1.55
CA LYS A 115 -8.27 8.55 -0.29
C LYS A 115 -7.12 8.25 0.68
N GLY A 116 -5.90 8.62 0.35
CA GLY A 116 -4.72 8.45 1.20
C GLY A 116 -3.45 8.89 0.51
N VAL A 117 -2.33 8.69 1.19
CA VAL A 117 -0.98 9.05 0.71
C VAL A 117 -0.06 7.85 0.83
N LYS A 118 0.73 7.59 -0.22
CA LYS A 118 1.85 6.65 -0.17
C LYS A 118 3.13 7.39 0.19
N LEU A 119 3.79 6.91 1.23
CA LEU A 119 5.08 7.40 1.68
C LEU A 119 6.14 6.31 1.56
N TYR A 120 7.32 6.70 1.12
CA TYR A 120 8.48 5.82 1.00
C TYR A 120 9.69 6.49 1.65
N PRO A 121 9.79 6.43 2.99
CA PRO A 121 10.77 7.21 3.76
C PRO A 121 12.20 7.18 3.21
N PRO A 122 12.81 6.01 2.94
CA PRO A 122 14.19 5.99 2.45
C PRO A 122 14.36 6.56 1.04
N LEU A 123 13.35 6.40 0.15
CA LEU A 123 13.41 6.96 -1.20
C LEU A 123 13.16 8.47 -1.21
N GLN A 124 12.39 8.95 -0.24
CA GLN A 124 12.07 10.36 -0.05
C GLN A 124 13.04 11.09 0.88
N ASN A 125 14.01 10.34 1.43
CA ASN A 125 15.08 10.84 2.31
C ASN A 125 14.56 11.51 3.59
N PHE A 126 13.65 10.87 4.31
CA PHE A 126 13.18 11.34 5.61
C PHE A 126 13.03 10.21 6.63
N LYS A 127 13.15 10.56 7.91
CA LYS A 127 12.80 9.68 9.03
C LYS A 127 11.34 9.92 9.42
N PRO A 128 10.51 8.85 9.52
CA PRO A 128 9.09 9.01 9.87
C PRO A 128 8.84 9.73 11.19
N ASN A 129 9.75 9.57 12.16
CA ASN A 129 9.67 10.19 13.48
C ASN A 129 10.23 11.64 13.56
N ASP A 130 10.67 12.24 12.45
CA ASP A 130 11.14 13.63 12.46
C ASP A 130 9.96 14.58 12.77
N LYS A 131 10.09 15.32 13.88
CA LYS A 131 9.06 16.26 14.33
C LYS A 131 8.76 17.40 13.35
N LYS A 132 9.69 17.68 12.42
CA LYS A 132 9.44 18.64 11.33
C LYS A 132 8.28 18.22 10.41
N LEU A 133 7.95 16.94 10.38
CA LEU A 133 6.87 16.39 9.56
C LEU A 133 5.51 16.38 10.28
N TYR A 134 5.47 16.74 11.58
CA TYR A 134 4.26 16.63 12.40
C TYR A 134 3.12 17.49 11.88
N ALA A 135 3.38 18.68 11.34
CA ALA A 135 2.34 19.49 10.72
C ALA A 135 1.65 18.80 9.52
N PHE A 136 2.43 18.07 8.71
CA PHE A 136 1.89 17.26 7.62
C PHE A 136 1.04 16.09 8.15
N TYR A 137 1.51 15.38 9.18
CA TYR A 137 0.77 14.26 9.79
C TYR A 137 -0.52 14.72 10.47
N GLU A 138 -0.46 15.83 11.19
CA GLU A 138 -1.64 16.45 11.79
C GLU A 138 -2.68 16.81 10.74
N ARG A 139 -2.25 17.41 9.62
CA ARG A 139 -3.15 17.74 8.52
C ARG A 139 -3.74 16.50 7.85
N ALA A 140 -2.95 15.46 7.65
CA ALA A 140 -3.44 14.17 7.13
C ALA A 140 -4.50 13.56 8.06
N GLN A 141 -4.28 13.62 9.38
CA GLN A 141 -5.26 13.19 10.39
C GLN A 141 -6.56 13.98 10.30
N GLN A 142 -6.50 15.32 10.24
CA GLN A 142 -7.67 16.20 10.13
C GLN A 142 -8.50 15.93 8.87
N LEU A 143 -7.84 15.59 7.77
CA LEU A 143 -8.46 15.26 6.49
C LEU A 143 -8.92 13.79 6.40
N ASN A 144 -8.69 12.98 7.46
CA ASN A 144 -8.92 11.52 7.43
C ASN A 144 -8.22 10.82 6.25
N MET A 145 -7.03 11.27 5.88
CA MET A 145 -6.20 10.70 4.83
C MET A 145 -5.24 9.67 5.43
N PRO A 146 -5.48 8.37 5.32
CA PRO A 146 -4.55 7.33 5.79
C PRO A 146 -3.19 7.44 5.10
N LEU A 147 -2.14 7.11 5.84
CA LEU A 147 -0.77 7.08 5.33
C LEU A 147 -0.30 5.64 5.16
N LEU A 148 0.07 5.26 3.95
CA LEU A 148 0.65 3.97 3.61
C LEU A 148 2.18 4.11 3.55
N PHE A 149 2.86 3.65 4.59
CA PHE A 149 4.32 3.70 4.66
C PHE A 149 4.95 2.44 4.05
N HIS A 150 5.94 2.65 3.17
CA HIS A 150 6.85 1.55 2.85
C HIS A 150 7.62 1.16 4.11
N THR A 151 7.50 -0.09 4.51
CA THR A 151 8.26 -0.72 5.59
C THR A 151 8.82 -2.07 5.12
N GLY A 152 9.74 -2.63 5.88
CA GLY A 152 10.41 -3.85 5.46
C GLY A 152 11.58 -3.58 4.50
N VAL A 153 12.08 -4.66 3.88
CA VAL A 153 13.24 -4.56 3.00
C VAL A 153 12.92 -3.78 1.72
N SER A 154 13.85 -2.92 1.31
CA SER A 154 13.84 -2.28 0.00
C SER A 154 14.84 -2.94 -0.94
N TRP A 155 14.44 -3.15 -2.20
CA TRP A 155 15.33 -3.63 -3.26
C TRP A 155 16.14 -2.50 -3.92
N ILE A 156 15.87 -1.25 -3.56
CA ILE A 156 16.61 -0.08 -4.06
C ILE A 156 17.91 0.00 -3.29
N ARG A 157 19.05 -0.11 -3.99
CA ARG A 157 20.39 -0.21 -3.37
C ARG A 157 20.85 1.07 -2.68
N GLU A 158 20.37 2.20 -3.16
CA GLU A 158 20.78 3.53 -2.73
C GLU A 158 20.07 4.01 -1.47
N VAL A 159 19.15 3.19 -0.90
CA VAL A 159 18.38 3.58 0.28
C VAL A 159 18.77 2.78 1.53
N GLU A 160 18.74 3.45 2.68
CA GLU A 160 19.06 2.84 3.97
C GLU A 160 17.88 2.05 4.54
N LEU A 161 18.11 0.78 4.88
CA LEU A 161 17.09 -0.08 5.47
C LEU A 161 16.58 0.40 6.83
N ALA A 162 17.37 1.14 7.58
CA ALA A 162 16.96 1.70 8.86
C ALA A 162 15.67 2.51 8.76
N TYR A 163 15.48 3.26 7.68
CA TYR A 163 14.27 4.06 7.45
C TYR A 163 13.02 3.22 7.10
N CYS A 164 13.20 1.93 6.84
CA CYS A 164 12.13 0.99 6.55
C CYS A 164 11.68 0.19 7.79
N HIS A 165 12.35 0.37 8.93
CA HIS A 165 12.04 -0.40 10.14
C HIS A 165 10.69 0.03 10.73
N PRO A 166 9.77 -0.90 11.04
CA PRO A 166 8.43 -0.56 11.52
C PRO A 166 8.41 0.35 12.76
N LEU A 167 9.36 0.17 13.69
CA LEU A 167 9.41 0.96 14.92
C LEU A 167 9.84 2.43 14.71
N GLU A 168 10.42 2.78 13.56
CA GLU A 168 10.67 4.19 13.22
C GLU A 168 9.39 5.03 13.08
N ILE A 169 8.23 4.36 13.03
CA ILE A 169 6.90 4.98 12.88
C ILE A 169 6.18 5.09 14.23
N GLU A 170 6.70 4.50 15.32
CA GLU A 170 6.00 4.42 16.61
C GLU A 170 5.69 5.81 17.20
N ASP A 171 6.66 6.73 17.21
CA ASP A 171 6.47 8.08 17.76
C ASP A 171 5.34 8.84 17.04
N LEU A 172 5.26 8.69 15.71
CA LEU A 172 4.18 9.24 14.90
C LEU A 172 2.82 8.67 15.30
N VAL A 173 2.74 7.34 15.42
CA VAL A 173 1.50 6.64 15.76
C VAL A 173 0.97 7.06 17.14
N VAL A 174 1.89 7.26 18.10
CA VAL A 174 1.55 7.73 19.45
C VAL A 174 1.09 9.18 19.44
N ALA A 175 1.76 10.03 18.65
CA ALA A 175 1.43 11.46 18.56
C ALA A 175 0.09 11.73 17.83
N PHE A 176 -0.28 10.88 16.89
CA PHE A 176 -1.48 11.04 16.04
C PHE A 176 -2.40 9.81 16.12
N PRO A 177 -3.09 9.56 17.23
CA PRO A 177 -3.83 8.32 17.47
C PRO A 177 -5.06 8.12 16.56
N ASN A 178 -5.55 9.16 15.91
CA ASN A 178 -6.66 9.08 14.94
C ASN A 178 -6.18 8.97 13.49
N LEU A 179 -4.88 9.11 13.22
CA LEU A 179 -4.31 8.94 11.89
C LEU A 179 -4.16 7.44 11.60
N LYS A 180 -4.86 6.96 10.59
CA LYS A 180 -4.69 5.58 10.12
C LYS A 180 -3.34 5.42 9.44
N VAL A 181 -2.52 4.50 9.93
CA VAL A 181 -1.18 4.20 9.42
C VAL A 181 -1.13 2.76 8.95
N ILE A 182 -0.74 2.54 7.71
CA ILE A 182 -0.61 1.21 7.12
C ILE A 182 0.88 0.92 6.88
N LEU A 183 1.38 -0.15 7.50
CA LEU A 183 2.74 -0.65 7.33
C LEU A 183 2.75 -1.70 6.23
N THR A 184 3.48 -1.43 5.13
CA THR A 184 3.48 -2.34 3.98
C THR A 184 4.31 -3.60 4.21
N HIS A 185 4.05 -4.61 3.39
CA HIS A 185 4.84 -5.84 3.29
C HIS A 185 4.97 -6.62 4.61
N MET A 186 3.98 -6.48 5.51
CA MET A 186 4.05 -7.02 6.89
C MET A 186 5.34 -6.60 7.63
N GLY A 187 6.02 -5.53 7.16
CA GLY A 187 7.31 -5.09 7.68
C GLY A 187 8.47 -6.07 7.45
N PHE A 188 8.35 -7.05 6.54
CA PHE A 188 9.35 -8.12 6.35
C PHE A 188 10.78 -7.58 6.15
N PRO A 189 11.81 -8.06 6.89
CA PRO A 189 11.81 -9.24 7.75
C PRO A 189 11.36 -8.98 9.21
N TRP A 190 11.07 -7.77 9.61
CA TRP A 190 10.67 -7.36 10.99
C TRP A 190 9.16 -7.56 11.22
N VAL A 191 8.68 -8.77 10.90
CA VAL A 191 7.25 -9.11 10.93
C VAL A 191 6.66 -9.02 12.33
N TRP A 192 7.42 -9.42 13.37
CA TRP A 192 6.96 -9.34 14.74
C TRP A 192 6.82 -7.91 15.24
N GLU A 193 7.75 -7.03 14.91
CA GLU A 193 7.69 -5.62 15.25
C GLU A 193 6.47 -4.95 14.60
N ALA A 194 6.26 -5.19 13.31
CA ALA A 194 5.08 -4.68 12.61
C ALA A 194 3.78 -5.25 13.20
N ALA A 195 3.73 -6.55 13.47
CA ALA A 195 2.56 -7.20 14.08
C ALA A 195 2.26 -6.64 15.46
N MET A 196 3.27 -6.45 16.31
CA MET A 196 3.08 -5.87 17.64
C MET A 196 2.66 -4.40 17.60
N MET A 197 3.13 -3.62 16.63
CA MET A 197 2.62 -2.28 16.36
C MET A 197 1.11 -2.31 16.06
N ALA A 198 0.67 -3.21 15.20
CA ALA A 198 -0.75 -3.32 14.83
C ALA A 198 -1.62 -3.85 15.99
N VAL A 199 -1.08 -4.70 16.88
CA VAL A 199 -1.78 -5.18 18.08
C VAL A 199 -1.89 -4.09 19.13
N LYS A 200 -0.82 -3.33 19.34
CA LYS A 200 -0.75 -2.30 20.38
C LYS A 200 -1.55 -1.04 20.06
N TYR A 201 -1.55 -0.63 18.80
CA TYR A 201 -2.14 0.64 18.35
C TYR A 201 -3.36 0.43 17.48
N GLU A 202 -4.48 1.03 17.86
CA GLU A 202 -5.75 0.87 17.12
C GLU A 202 -5.71 1.45 15.70
N ASN A 203 -4.92 2.48 15.50
CA ASN A 203 -4.76 3.19 14.22
C ASN A 203 -3.71 2.57 13.28
N VAL A 204 -3.02 1.49 13.69
CA VAL A 204 -2.05 0.79 12.85
C VAL A 204 -2.67 -0.41 12.15
N TYR A 205 -2.38 -0.54 10.88
CA TYR A 205 -2.78 -1.64 9.98
C TYR A 205 -1.55 -2.19 9.26
N LEU A 206 -1.68 -3.39 8.70
CA LEU A 206 -0.63 -4.08 7.95
C LEU A 206 -1.12 -4.38 6.54
N ASP A 207 -0.26 -4.21 5.57
CA ASP A 207 -0.47 -4.64 4.21
C ASP A 207 0.41 -5.86 3.93
N LEU A 208 -0.18 -6.94 3.43
CA LEU A 208 0.53 -8.20 3.19
C LEU A 208 1.19 -8.28 1.80
N SER A 209 1.26 -7.18 1.07
CA SER A 209 1.86 -7.12 -0.27
C SER A 209 3.35 -7.49 -0.29
N GLY A 210 3.85 -7.80 -1.48
CA GLY A 210 5.25 -8.13 -1.70
C GLY A 210 5.61 -9.59 -1.37
N VAL A 211 6.63 -10.09 -2.04
CA VAL A 211 7.18 -11.46 -1.85
C VAL A 211 8.70 -11.37 -1.77
N PHE A 212 9.26 -11.86 -0.68
CA PHE A 212 10.70 -11.78 -0.39
C PHE A 212 11.37 -13.15 -0.27
N THR A 213 10.58 -14.22 -0.18
CA THR A 213 11.08 -15.60 -0.04
C THR A 213 10.30 -16.54 -0.97
N GLY A 214 10.94 -17.01 -2.02
CA GLY A 214 10.34 -18.00 -2.95
C GLY A 214 9.15 -17.46 -3.76
N THR A 215 8.11 -18.28 -3.88
CA THR A 215 6.85 -17.95 -4.56
C THR A 215 5.89 -17.20 -3.64
N PRO A 216 4.84 -16.54 -4.16
CA PRO A 216 3.79 -15.93 -3.34
C PRO A 216 3.22 -16.89 -2.28
N LYS A 217 2.94 -18.13 -2.67
CA LYS A 217 2.40 -19.15 -1.75
C LYS A 217 3.38 -19.50 -0.63
N GLU A 218 4.65 -19.70 -0.97
CA GLU A 218 5.68 -20.01 0.03
C GLU A 218 5.91 -18.86 0.99
N HIS A 219 5.98 -17.62 0.47
CA HIS A 219 6.17 -16.45 1.30
C HIS A 219 5.00 -16.21 2.26
N ILE A 220 3.79 -16.16 1.74
CA ILE A 220 2.57 -15.94 2.53
C ILE A 220 2.41 -17.07 3.57
N PHE A 221 2.63 -18.33 3.17
CA PHE A 221 2.58 -19.44 4.12
C PHE A 221 3.67 -19.31 5.19
N HIS A 222 4.90 -18.94 4.82
CA HIS A 222 5.99 -18.71 5.76
C HIS A 222 5.65 -17.64 6.80
N VAL A 223 5.18 -16.47 6.37
CA VAL A 223 4.82 -15.35 7.26
C VAL A 223 3.70 -15.77 8.21
N PHE A 224 2.64 -16.39 7.70
CA PHE A 224 1.41 -16.65 8.47
C PHE A 224 1.39 -17.96 9.26
N THR A 225 2.37 -18.85 9.06
CA THR A 225 2.40 -20.15 9.77
C THR A 225 3.74 -20.47 10.43
N LYS A 226 4.84 -19.79 10.02
CA LYS A 226 6.19 -20.05 10.58
C LYS A 226 6.70 -18.86 11.39
N ILE A 227 6.50 -17.63 10.92
CA ILE A 227 6.85 -16.42 11.68
C ILE A 227 5.72 -16.14 12.67
N LEU A 228 4.51 -15.89 12.18
CA LEU A 228 3.29 -15.80 12.98
C LEU A 228 2.62 -17.18 13.05
N THR A 229 1.61 -17.33 13.91
CA THR A 229 0.76 -18.54 13.90
C THR A 229 -0.64 -18.19 13.40
N PRO A 230 -1.36 -19.15 12.76
CA PRO A 230 -2.74 -18.91 12.33
C PRO A 230 -3.65 -18.45 13.47
N SER A 231 -3.47 -19.01 14.68
CA SER A 231 -4.22 -18.62 15.88
C SER A 231 -3.90 -17.19 16.33
N PHE A 232 -2.63 -16.78 16.26
CA PHE A 232 -2.24 -15.39 16.58
C PHE A 232 -2.87 -14.42 15.57
N VAL A 233 -2.79 -14.71 14.28
CA VAL A 233 -3.41 -13.89 13.22
C VAL A 233 -4.91 -13.77 13.44
N SER A 234 -5.60 -14.89 13.64
CA SER A 234 -7.06 -14.91 13.84
C SER A 234 -7.50 -14.14 15.09
N ARG A 235 -6.72 -14.22 16.16
CA ARG A 235 -7.08 -13.60 17.44
C ARG A 235 -6.75 -12.11 17.52
N PHE A 236 -5.61 -11.69 16.99
CA PHE A 236 -5.06 -10.35 17.24
C PHE A 236 -4.96 -9.48 16.00
N LEU A 237 -4.86 -10.08 14.79
CA LEU A 237 -4.62 -9.34 13.55
C LEU A 237 -5.76 -9.45 12.53
N ALA A 238 -6.84 -10.14 12.86
CA ALA A 238 -7.97 -10.34 11.95
C ALA A 238 -8.52 -9.02 11.37
N ASP A 239 -8.59 -7.96 12.20
CA ASP A 239 -9.12 -6.63 11.84
C ASP A 239 -8.01 -5.63 11.45
N LYS A 240 -6.77 -6.12 11.28
CA LYS A 240 -5.58 -5.28 11.12
C LYS A 240 -4.87 -5.45 9.78
N ILE A 241 -5.12 -6.52 9.05
CA ILE A 241 -4.40 -6.83 7.80
C ILE A 241 -5.29 -6.53 6.61
N VAL A 242 -4.70 -5.92 5.57
CA VAL A 242 -5.31 -5.76 4.24
C VAL A 242 -4.55 -6.56 3.20
N PHE A 243 -5.29 -7.02 2.18
CA PHE A 243 -4.71 -7.67 1.00
C PHE A 243 -4.06 -6.63 0.09
N GLY A 244 -2.88 -6.92 -0.41
CA GLY A 244 -2.18 -6.18 -1.45
C GLY A 244 -1.36 -7.13 -2.34
N SER A 245 -1.27 -6.84 -3.63
CA SER A 245 -0.46 -7.67 -4.54
C SER A 245 0.96 -7.18 -4.71
N ASP A 246 1.20 -5.87 -4.64
CA ASP A 246 2.44 -5.22 -5.07
C ASP A 246 2.66 -5.33 -6.60
N TRP A 247 1.56 -5.35 -7.38
CA TRP A 247 1.69 -5.32 -8.83
C TRP A 247 2.42 -4.05 -9.29
N PRO A 248 3.34 -4.10 -10.28
CA PRO A 248 3.61 -5.19 -11.22
C PRO A 248 4.67 -6.20 -10.77
N ARG A 249 5.18 -6.12 -9.53
CA ARG A 249 6.17 -7.10 -9.03
C ARG A 249 5.58 -8.49 -8.90
N MET A 250 4.33 -8.57 -8.43
CA MET A 250 3.61 -9.84 -8.25
C MET A 250 2.31 -9.85 -9.03
N GLU A 251 1.95 -11.02 -9.54
CA GLU A 251 0.67 -11.24 -10.19
C GLU A 251 -0.45 -11.26 -9.16
N PRO A 252 -1.50 -10.40 -9.29
CA PRO A 252 -2.59 -10.32 -8.34
C PRO A 252 -3.32 -11.65 -8.11
N PHE A 253 -3.49 -12.46 -9.17
CA PHE A 253 -4.10 -13.77 -9.05
C PHE A 253 -3.30 -14.72 -8.15
N LYS A 254 -1.98 -14.81 -8.33
CA LYS A 254 -1.11 -15.67 -7.52
C LYS A 254 -1.08 -15.25 -6.05
N MET A 255 -1.07 -13.94 -5.79
CA MET A 255 -1.16 -13.41 -4.43
C MET A 255 -2.51 -13.76 -3.80
N ALA A 256 -3.62 -13.54 -4.50
CA ALA A 256 -4.95 -13.86 -3.99
C ALA A 256 -5.12 -15.36 -3.71
N GLU A 257 -4.61 -16.24 -4.59
CA GLU A 257 -4.60 -17.69 -4.34
C GLU A 257 -3.78 -18.06 -3.10
N ALA A 258 -2.59 -17.47 -2.95
CA ALA A 258 -1.75 -17.71 -1.79
C ALA A 258 -2.48 -17.39 -0.47
N VAL A 259 -3.13 -16.22 -0.40
CA VAL A 259 -3.87 -15.80 0.80
C VAL A 259 -5.10 -16.68 1.03
N ARG A 260 -5.86 -17.03 -0.02
CA ARG A 260 -7.02 -17.95 0.10
C ARG A 260 -6.62 -19.34 0.58
N SER A 261 -5.37 -19.77 0.37
CA SER A 261 -4.86 -21.08 0.80
C SER A 261 -4.40 -21.12 2.26
N LEU A 262 -4.40 -19.99 2.97
CA LEU A 262 -3.99 -19.96 4.37
C LEU A 262 -4.90 -20.79 5.27
N PRO A 263 -4.36 -21.51 6.27
CA PRO A 263 -5.12 -22.31 7.21
C PRO A 263 -5.72 -21.44 8.33
N ILE A 264 -6.49 -20.43 7.95
CA ILE A 264 -7.21 -19.54 8.87
C ILE A 264 -8.70 -19.54 8.54
N GLU A 265 -9.51 -19.11 9.48
CA GLU A 265 -10.97 -19.09 9.33
C GLU A 265 -11.39 -18.18 8.17
N ARG A 266 -12.45 -18.60 7.48
CA ARG A 266 -13.00 -17.87 6.35
C ARG A 266 -13.41 -16.43 6.69
N THR A 267 -13.98 -16.24 7.88
CA THR A 267 -14.35 -14.91 8.39
C THR A 267 -13.15 -13.98 8.52
N VAL A 268 -11.99 -14.53 8.90
CA VAL A 268 -10.71 -13.77 8.96
C VAL A 268 -10.19 -13.50 7.56
N LEU A 269 -10.26 -14.48 6.64
CA LEU A 269 -9.90 -14.27 5.23
C LEU A 269 -10.73 -13.15 4.59
N ASP A 270 -12.04 -13.12 4.84
CA ASP A 270 -12.94 -12.10 4.31
C ASP A 270 -12.60 -10.69 4.84
N LYS A 271 -12.23 -10.59 6.12
CA LYS A 271 -11.71 -9.34 6.69
C LYS A 271 -10.43 -8.89 5.99
N ILE A 272 -9.44 -9.76 5.85
CA ILE A 272 -8.15 -9.47 5.22
C ILE A 272 -8.33 -9.08 3.75
N MET A 273 -9.14 -9.82 3.00
CA MET A 273 -9.28 -9.63 1.57
C MET A 273 -10.22 -8.49 1.17
N ARG A 274 -11.08 -8.02 2.10
CA ARG A 274 -12.07 -7.00 1.77
C ARG A 274 -12.39 -6.04 2.91
N LYS A 275 -12.95 -6.53 4.02
CA LYS A 275 -13.64 -5.67 5.02
C LYS A 275 -12.71 -4.64 5.67
N ASN A 276 -11.48 -5.03 5.98
CA ASN A 276 -10.51 -4.10 6.57
C ASN A 276 -10.18 -2.95 5.62
N ALA A 277 -10.04 -3.23 4.32
CA ALA A 277 -9.82 -2.20 3.32
C ALA A 277 -11.00 -1.21 3.24
N LEU A 278 -12.26 -1.71 3.23
CA LEU A 278 -13.45 -0.87 3.26
C LEU A 278 -13.46 0.05 4.48
N LYS A 279 -13.16 -0.51 5.67
CA LYS A 279 -13.07 0.25 6.93
C LYS A 279 -12.00 1.35 6.89
N ILE A 280 -10.80 1.05 6.36
CA ILE A 280 -9.73 2.03 6.25
C ILE A 280 -10.12 3.16 5.30
N LEU A 281 -10.73 2.82 4.17
CA LEU A 281 -11.11 3.74 3.10
C LEU A 281 -12.41 4.50 3.38
N ASN A 282 -13.14 4.17 4.45
CA ASN A 282 -14.49 4.68 4.76
C ASN A 282 -15.47 4.48 3.57
N ILE A 283 -15.46 3.28 2.99
CA ILE A 283 -16.37 2.89 1.91
C ILE A 283 -17.40 1.93 2.49
N GLU A 284 -18.68 2.19 2.25
CA GLU A 284 -19.76 1.30 2.66
C GLU A 284 -19.72 -0.01 1.85
N GLU A 285 -20.17 -1.09 2.48
CA GLU A 285 -20.30 -2.38 1.82
C GLU A 285 -21.55 -2.35 0.91
N GLU A 286 -21.33 -2.50 -0.39
CA GLU A 286 -22.41 -2.62 -1.40
C GLU A 286 -23.02 -4.03 -1.39
#